data_4fe023789e700d053a1fc6c19b001ebb
#
_entry.id   4fe023789e700d053a1fc6c19b001ebb
#
_cell.length_a   1.000
_cell.length_b   1.000
_cell.length_c   1.000
_cell.angle_alpha   90.00
_cell.angle_beta   90.00
_cell.angle_gamma   90.00
#
_symmetry.space_group_name_H-M   'P 1'
#
loop_
_entity.id
_entity.type
_entity.pdbx_description
1 polymer ?
#
loop_
_entity_poly.entity_id
_entity_poly.type
_entity_poly.pdbx_seq_one_letter_code
_entity_poly.pdbx_strand_id
1 'polypeptide(L)'
;PAWFRIGVTDYLRLVDADWGPEWRLVRRELAAGEVRVEREELYRLLRRAVYRRVVDGLPFTVRTSPAGEAIADGLADEVASLRDLLSVREEYAVDTVVPALFPPCMKQLLARAQRGGDLPPHSRFAFTAFLVGIGMDTDEVVRLARDTSLDEETIRYQTEYLRDADGTQYPAPSCATMDAYGDCVNRDERCDTISHPMTYYGAALADADDDELRDWRETST
;
A
#
# COMPACT_ATOMS: atom_id res chain seq x y z
N PRO A 1 22.24 -26.62 -11.83
CA PRO A 1 21.98 -25.51 -10.91
C PRO A 1 23.28 -25.05 -10.28
N ALA A 2 23.48 -23.72 -10.22
CA ALA A 2 24.65 -23.17 -9.52
C ALA A 2 24.35 -23.13 -8.01
N TRP A 3 25.21 -23.75 -7.24
CA TRP A 3 25.17 -23.76 -5.78
C TRP A 3 26.18 -22.80 -5.20
N PHE A 4 25.83 -22.23 -4.07
CA PHE A 4 26.68 -21.32 -3.31
C PHE A 4 26.76 -21.79 -1.87
N ARG A 5 27.77 -21.32 -1.13
CA ARG A 5 27.93 -21.58 0.29
C ARG A 5 27.97 -20.25 1.04
N ILE A 6 27.26 -20.19 2.14
CA ILE A 6 27.17 -19.01 3.02
C ILE A 6 27.46 -19.47 4.43
N GLY A 7 28.27 -18.69 5.15
CA GLY A 7 28.54 -18.94 6.56
C GLY A 7 27.24 -19.04 7.37
N VAL A 8 27.15 -20.03 8.25
CA VAL A 8 25.93 -20.30 9.05
C VAL A 8 25.49 -19.09 9.84
N THR A 9 26.43 -18.30 10.35
CA THR A 9 26.12 -17.09 11.13
C THR A 9 25.42 -16.04 10.26
N ASP A 10 25.91 -15.82 9.04
CA ASP A 10 25.29 -14.86 8.11
C ASP A 10 23.94 -15.38 7.60
N TYR A 11 23.85 -16.68 7.32
CA TYR A 11 22.60 -17.31 6.95
C TYR A 11 21.52 -17.09 8.03
N LEU A 12 21.81 -17.40 9.30
CA LEU A 12 20.87 -17.26 10.41
C LEU A 12 20.48 -15.79 10.68
N ARG A 13 21.37 -14.85 10.42
CA ARG A 13 21.07 -13.41 10.53
C ARG A 13 20.15 -12.89 9.44
N LEU A 14 20.17 -13.50 8.27
CA LEU A 14 19.45 -13.02 7.09
C LEU A 14 18.13 -13.73 6.85
N VAL A 15 18.00 -14.99 7.30
CA VAL A 15 16.75 -15.75 7.16
C VAL A 15 15.66 -15.15 8.04
N ASP A 16 14.46 -15.06 7.48
CA ASP A 16 13.26 -14.70 8.21
C ASP A 16 12.45 -15.95 8.60
N ALA A 17 11.83 -15.94 9.78
CA ALA A 17 11.01 -17.05 10.26
C ALA A 17 9.83 -17.34 9.33
N ASP A 18 9.33 -16.31 8.64
CA ASP A 18 8.15 -16.38 7.76
C ASP A 18 8.44 -16.88 6.35
N TRP A 19 9.73 -17.13 6.02
CA TRP A 19 10.09 -17.62 4.69
C TRP A 19 9.72 -19.08 4.41
N GLY A 20 9.33 -19.82 5.44
CA GLY A 20 8.91 -21.20 5.34
C GLY A 20 9.87 -22.21 5.96
N PRO A 21 9.40 -23.45 6.14
CA PRO A 21 10.14 -24.48 6.87
C PRO A 21 11.42 -24.94 6.15
N GLU A 22 11.53 -24.76 4.84
CA GLU A 22 12.73 -25.09 4.05
C GLU A 22 13.92 -24.18 4.38
N TRP A 23 13.68 -22.98 4.95
CA TRP A 23 14.74 -22.07 5.37
C TRP A 23 15.29 -22.40 6.77
N ARG A 24 14.65 -23.29 7.50
CA ARG A 24 15.16 -23.70 8.82
C ARG A 24 16.47 -24.46 8.68
N LEU A 25 17.49 -24.09 9.47
CA LEU A 25 18.83 -24.67 9.41
C LEU A 25 18.82 -26.21 9.51
N VAL A 26 17.90 -26.79 10.29
CA VAL A 26 17.71 -28.24 10.44
C VAL A 26 17.37 -28.96 9.12
N ARG A 27 16.88 -28.24 8.12
CA ARG A 27 16.55 -28.76 6.79
C ARG A 27 17.59 -28.41 5.72
N ARG A 28 18.70 -27.82 6.11
CA ARG A 28 19.74 -27.36 5.18
C ARG A 28 20.96 -28.28 5.20
N GLU A 29 21.59 -28.43 4.05
CA GLU A 29 22.89 -29.06 3.98
C GLU A 29 23.93 -28.12 4.64
N LEU A 30 24.50 -28.59 5.75
CA LEU A 30 25.53 -27.88 6.51
C LEU A 30 26.84 -28.65 6.43
N ALA A 31 27.89 -28.00 5.96
CA ALA A 31 29.23 -28.56 5.91
C ALA A 31 30.27 -27.49 6.23
N ALA A 32 31.22 -27.80 7.10
CA ALA A 32 32.31 -26.91 7.52
C ALA A 32 31.86 -25.52 8.00
N GLY A 33 30.68 -25.43 8.66
CA GLY A 33 30.13 -24.15 9.14
C GLY A 33 29.46 -23.31 8.05
N GLU A 34 29.22 -23.88 6.85
CA GLU A 34 28.59 -23.22 5.72
C GLU A 34 27.29 -23.93 5.31
N VAL A 35 26.29 -23.14 4.97
CA VAL A 35 24.99 -23.58 4.47
C VAL A 35 25.00 -23.52 2.94
N ARG A 36 24.56 -24.59 2.29
CA ARG A 36 24.37 -24.64 0.85
C ARG A 36 23.07 -23.97 0.45
N VAL A 37 23.13 -23.08 -0.54
CA VAL A 37 21.99 -22.32 -1.07
C VAL A 37 21.98 -22.33 -2.59
N GLU A 38 20.80 -22.28 -3.18
CA GLU A 38 20.61 -22.11 -4.63
C GLU A 38 20.76 -20.64 -5.03
N ARG A 39 20.83 -20.38 -6.32
CA ARG A 39 20.99 -19.02 -6.87
C ARG A 39 19.86 -18.09 -6.42
N GLU A 40 18.61 -18.57 -6.53
CA GLU A 40 17.42 -17.77 -6.14
C GLU A 40 17.40 -17.48 -4.64
N GLU A 41 17.75 -18.48 -3.84
CA GLU A 41 17.89 -18.33 -2.39
C GLU A 41 19.00 -17.32 -2.03
N LEU A 42 20.14 -17.38 -2.73
CA LEU A 42 21.21 -16.41 -2.55
C LEU A 42 20.73 -14.98 -2.85
N TYR A 43 19.98 -14.77 -3.94
CA TYR A 43 19.45 -13.45 -4.25
C TYR A 43 18.47 -12.94 -3.18
N ARG A 44 17.66 -13.82 -2.62
CA ARG A 44 16.77 -13.47 -1.50
C ARG A 44 17.56 -13.03 -0.26
N LEU A 45 18.59 -13.78 0.10
CA LEU A 45 19.49 -13.43 1.20
C LEU A 45 20.25 -12.14 0.96
N LEU A 46 20.77 -11.91 -0.25
CA LEU A 46 21.46 -10.65 -0.61
C LEU A 46 20.51 -9.45 -0.53
N ARG A 47 19.29 -9.57 -1.02
CA ARG A 47 18.27 -8.51 -0.88
C ARG A 47 18.03 -8.17 0.59
N ARG A 48 17.89 -9.17 1.45
CA ARG A 48 17.72 -8.99 2.89
C ARG A 48 18.95 -8.35 3.54
N ALA A 49 20.15 -8.73 3.12
CA ALA A 49 21.39 -8.13 3.60
C ALA A 49 21.49 -6.64 3.25
N VAL A 50 21.16 -6.28 2.01
CA VAL A 50 21.12 -4.87 1.56
C VAL A 50 20.04 -4.10 2.34
N TYR A 51 18.83 -4.65 2.46
CA TYR A 51 17.77 -4.03 3.25
C TYR A 51 18.22 -3.75 4.69
N ARG A 52 18.78 -4.75 5.39
CA ARG A 52 19.29 -4.56 6.75
C ARG A 52 20.41 -3.53 6.81
N ARG A 53 21.33 -3.56 5.85
CA ARG A 53 22.42 -2.58 5.79
C ARG A 53 21.92 -1.14 5.69
N VAL A 54 20.83 -0.94 4.93
CA VAL A 54 20.17 0.37 4.83
C VAL A 54 19.47 0.73 6.13
N VAL A 55 18.64 -0.19 6.66
CA VAL A 55 17.86 0.04 7.89
C VAL A 55 18.77 0.28 9.10
N ASP A 56 19.84 -0.52 9.26
CA ASP A 56 20.80 -0.37 10.35
C ASP A 56 21.58 0.97 10.28
N GLY A 57 21.64 1.58 9.10
CA GLY A 57 22.19 2.92 8.89
C GLY A 57 21.22 4.07 9.13
N LEU A 58 19.93 3.77 9.36
CA LEU A 58 18.90 4.78 9.62
C LEU A 58 18.54 4.86 11.11
N PRO A 59 18.12 6.02 11.63
CA PRO A 59 18.23 7.34 11.02
C PRO A 59 19.66 7.87 11.04
N PHE A 60 20.09 8.54 9.99
CA PHE A 60 21.35 9.28 10.00
C PHE A 60 21.10 10.79 9.93
N THR A 61 21.96 11.58 10.56
CA THR A 61 21.80 13.03 10.58
C THR A 61 22.40 13.62 9.31
N VAL A 62 21.56 14.04 8.37
CA VAL A 62 21.99 14.63 7.10
C VAL A 62 22.58 16.03 7.30
N ARG A 63 21.99 16.83 8.22
CA ARG A 63 22.36 18.24 8.49
C ARG A 63 23.63 18.38 9.35
N THR A 64 24.68 17.62 9.08
CA THR A 64 25.97 17.70 9.79
C THR A 64 27.06 18.39 9.00
N SER A 65 26.77 18.78 7.76
CA SER A 65 27.71 19.47 6.89
C SER A 65 26.97 20.43 5.94
N PRO A 66 27.65 21.46 5.39
CA PRO A 66 27.02 22.37 4.42
C PRO A 66 26.42 21.67 3.20
N ALA A 67 27.05 20.59 2.74
CA ALA A 67 26.51 19.77 1.64
C ALA A 67 25.25 19.00 2.06
N GLY A 68 25.21 18.48 3.28
CA GLY A 68 24.03 17.82 3.83
C GLY A 68 22.87 18.78 4.05
N GLU A 69 23.13 20.00 4.49
CA GLU A 69 22.11 21.05 4.60
C GLU A 69 21.52 21.39 3.21
N ALA A 70 22.37 21.60 2.21
CA ALA A 70 21.91 21.88 0.86
C ALA A 70 21.05 20.74 0.27
N ILE A 71 21.42 19.48 0.53
CA ILE A 71 20.60 18.31 0.13
C ILE A 71 19.26 18.29 0.87
N ALA A 72 19.27 18.51 2.18
CA ALA A 72 18.05 18.50 2.98
C ALA A 72 17.09 19.63 2.60
N ASP A 73 17.62 20.80 2.29
CA ASP A 73 16.82 21.95 1.83
C ASP A 73 16.29 21.73 0.42
N GLY A 74 17.10 21.14 -0.48
CA GLY A 74 16.70 20.81 -1.84
C GLY A 74 15.64 19.70 -1.94
N LEU A 75 15.44 18.90 -0.88
CA LEU A 75 14.44 17.83 -0.80
C LEU A 75 13.29 18.15 0.16
N ALA A 76 13.23 19.38 0.69
CA ALA A 76 12.26 19.73 1.73
C ALA A 76 10.81 19.58 1.26
N ASP A 77 10.51 19.99 0.03
CA ASP A 77 9.16 19.92 -0.56
C ASP A 77 8.74 18.46 -0.83
N GLU A 78 9.64 17.63 -1.31
CA GLU A 78 9.40 16.20 -1.52
C GLU A 78 9.18 15.47 -0.20
N VAL A 79 9.97 15.80 0.81
CA VAL A 79 9.83 15.24 2.17
C VAL A 79 8.51 15.69 2.81
N ALA A 80 8.10 16.95 2.63
CA ALA A 80 6.80 17.43 3.09
C ALA A 80 5.66 16.66 2.40
N SER A 81 5.71 16.54 1.07
CA SER A 81 4.72 15.78 0.29
C SER A 81 4.66 14.30 0.72
N LEU A 82 5.81 13.67 0.99
CA LEU A 82 5.85 12.29 1.50
C LEU A 82 5.29 12.19 2.92
N ARG A 83 5.56 13.16 3.79
CA ARG A 83 4.99 13.20 5.14
C ARG A 83 3.48 13.34 5.09
N ASP A 84 2.96 14.20 4.23
CA ASP A 84 1.52 14.36 4.04
C ASP A 84 0.88 13.05 3.55
N LEU A 85 1.51 12.35 2.60
CA LEU A 85 1.05 11.04 2.13
C LEU A 85 1.13 9.95 3.22
N LEU A 86 2.12 9.99 4.07
CA LEU A 86 2.31 9.02 5.16
C LEU A 86 1.40 9.33 6.36
N SER A 87 1.20 10.60 6.72
CA SER A 87 0.27 11.01 7.77
C SER A 87 -1.16 10.63 7.41
N VAL A 88 -1.55 10.81 6.16
CA VAL A 88 -2.78 10.26 5.61
C VAL A 88 -2.91 8.75 5.89
N ARG A 89 -1.81 8.00 5.83
CA ARG A 89 -1.82 6.55 6.07
C ARG A 89 -1.90 6.14 7.54
N GLU A 90 -1.36 6.95 8.46
CA GLU A 90 -1.42 6.71 9.92
C GLU A 90 -2.72 7.23 10.55
N GLU A 91 -3.31 8.30 10.00
CA GLU A 91 -4.57 8.89 10.49
C GLU A 91 -5.82 8.19 9.97
N TYR A 92 -5.73 7.45 8.84
CA TYR A 92 -6.88 6.79 8.21
C TYR A 92 -6.93 5.27 8.43
N ALA A 93 -6.57 4.77 9.61
CA ALA A 93 -7.28 3.61 10.15
C ALA A 93 -8.69 4.10 10.53
N VAL A 94 -9.49 4.44 9.54
CA VAL A 94 -10.81 5.00 9.75
C VAL A 94 -11.72 3.88 10.22
N ASP A 95 -12.14 3.93 11.46
CA ASP A 95 -13.18 3.04 11.97
C ASP A 95 -14.53 3.23 11.23
N THR A 96 -14.63 4.24 10.36
CA THR A 96 -15.87 4.67 9.71
C THR A 96 -15.71 4.80 8.19
N VAL A 97 -16.46 4.03 7.40
CA VAL A 97 -16.48 4.14 5.94
C VAL A 97 -17.74 4.88 5.48
N VAL A 98 -17.54 6.06 4.88
CA VAL A 98 -18.63 6.94 4.40
C VAL A 98 -18.52 7.15 2.88
N PRO A 99 -19.20 6.34 2.05
CA PRO A 99 -19.14 6.46 0.58
C PRO A 99 -19.59 7.84 0.06
N ALA A 100 -20.47 8.53 0.81
CA ALA A 100 -20.92 9.88 0.49
C ALA A 100 -19.76 10.91 0.51
N LEU A 101 -18.69 10.64 1.25
CA LEU A 101 -17.50 11.49 1.36
C LEU A 101 -16.34 11.07 0.45
N PHE A 102 -16.49 10.00 -0.34
CA PHE A 102 -15.46 9.57 -1.28
C PHE A 102 -15.10 10.69 -2.27
N PRO A 103 -13.85 10.71 -2.78
CA PRO A 103 -13.48 11.62 -3.87
C PRO A 103 -14.40 11.48 -5.07
N PRO A 104 -14.64 12.54 -5.86
CA PRO A 104 -15.52 12.49 -7.02
C PRO A 104 -15.19 11.37 -8.01
N CYS A 105 -13.89 11.10 -8.25
CA CYS A 105 -13.43 9.99 -9.09
C CYS A 105 -13.86 8.63 -8.52
N MET A 106 -13.72 8.39 -7.22
CA MET A 106 -14.11 7.13 -6.57
C MET A 106 -15.63 6.96 -6.50
N LYS A 107 -16.37 8.05 -6.23
CA LYS A 107 -17.85 8.05 -6.34
C LYS A 107 -18.31 7.65 -7.74
N GLN A 108 -17.65 8.17 -8.78
CA GLN A 108 -17.99 7.85 -10.17
C GLN A 108 -17.70 6.38 -10.50
N LEU A 109 -16.57 5.82 -10.04
CA LEU A 109 -16.26 4.41 -10.24
C LEU A 109 -17.28 3.51 -9.54
N LEU A 110 -17.62 3.80 -8.28
CA LEU A 110 -18.66 3.09 -7.54
C LEU A 110 -20.01 3.18 -8.26
N ALA A 111 -20.46 4.37 -8.63
CA ALA A 111 -21.72 4.59 -9.31
C ALA A 111 -21.77 3.91 -10.69
N ARG A 112 -20.65 3.83 -11.41
CA ARG A 112 -20.57 3.10 -12.68
C ARG A 112 -20.74 1.60 -12.45
N ALA A 113 -20.05 1.03 -11.47
CA ALA A 113 -20.17 -0.37 -11.12
C ALA A 113 -21.60 -0.73 -10.65
N GLN A 114 -22.23 0.11 -9.81
CA GLN A 114 -23.61 -0.07 -9.33
C GLN A 114 -24.65 -0.03 -10.47
N ARG A 115 -24.39 0.72 -11.54
CA ARG A 115 -25.26 0.74 -12.74
C ARG A 115 -25.01 -0.42 -13.70
N GLY A 116 -24.20 -1.40 -13.33
CA GLY A 116 -23.85 -2.54 -14.17
C GLY A 116 -22.79 -2.24 -15.24
N GLY A 117 -22.13 -1.08 -15.17
CA GLY A 117 -21.05 -0.71 -16.08
C GLY A 117 -19.74 -1.40 -15.73
N ASP A 118 -19.05 -1.96 -16.72
CA ASP A 118 -17.74 -2.57 -16.53
C ASP A 118 -16.68 -1.52 -16.19
N LEU A 119 -15.79 -1.85 -15.25
CA LEU A 119 -14.61 -1.06 -14.92
C LEU A 119 -13.38 -1.65 -15.62
N PRO A 120 -12.63 -0.85 -16.40
CA PRO A 120 -11.34 -1.27 -16.91
C PRO A 120 -10.42 -1.79 -15.80
N PRO A 121 -9.45 -2.67 -16.09
CA PRO A 121 -8.58 -3.25 -15.06
C PRO A 121 -7.86 -2.23 -14.18
N HIS A 122 -7.38 -1.12 -14.76
CA HIS A 122 -6.73 -0.05 -14.02
C HIS A 122 -7.68 0.73 -13.10
N SER A 123 -8.92 0.99 -13.56
CA SER A 123 -9.96 1.66 -12.75
C SER A 123 -10.41 0.78 -11.59
N ARG A 124 -10.60 -0.52 -11.84
CA ARG A 124 -10.92 -1.50 -10.81
C ARG A 124 -9.79 -1.59 -9.77
N PHE A 125 -8.54 -1.68 -10.22
CA PHE A 125 -7.37 -1.66 -9.33
C PHE A 125 -7.35 -0.38 -8.48
N ALA A 126 -7.51 0.80 -9.09
CA ALA A 126 -7.50 2.08 -8.40
C ALA A 126 -8.59 2.15 -7.31
N PHE A 127 -9.79 1.70 -7.64
CA PHE A 127 -10.92 1.67 -6.71
C PHE A 127 -10.68 0.69 -5.55
N THR A 128 -10.24 -0.54 -5.83
CA THR A 128 -9.95 -1.54 -4.79
C THR A 128 -8.79 -1.08 -3.89
N ALA A 129 -7.71 -0.52 -4.47
CA ALA A 129 -6.59 0.01 -3.70
C ALA A 129 -6.99 1.20 -2.81
N PHE A 130 -7.93 2.04 -3.26
CA PHE A 130 -8.50 3.10 -2.45
C PHE A 130 -9.28 2.53 -1.26
N LEU A 131 -10.17 1.55 -1.47
CA LEU A 131 -10.96 0.93 -0.41
C LEU A 131 -10.08 0.23 0.65
N VAL A 132 -9.06 -0.51 0.21
CA VAL A 132 -8.06 -1.10 1.11
C VAL A 132 -7.28 -0.01 1.86
N GLY A 133 -6.92 1.07 1.17
CA GLY A 133 -6.19 2.19 1.74
C GLY A 133 -6.95 2.92 2.84
N ILE A 134 -8.28 3.02 2.74
CA ILE A 134 -9.13 3.59 3.80
C ILE A 134 -9.47 2.59 4.93
N GLY A 135 -8.86 1.39 4.93
CA GLY A 135 -8.95 0.43 6.03
C GLY A 135 -10.04 -0.63 5.88
N MET A 136 -10.74 -0.72 4.73
CA MET A 136 -11.71 -1.80 4.52
C MET A 136 -11.02 -3.16 4.43
N ASP A 137 -11.59 -4.16 5.08
CA ASP A 137 -11.15 -5.54 4.94
C ASP A 137 -11.70 -6.21 3.67
N THR A 138 -11.22 -7.42 3.37
CA THR A 138 -11.61 -8.14 2.15
C THR A 138 -13.12 -8.41 2.07
N ASP A 139 -13.73 -8.79 3.18
CA ASP A 139 -15.16 -9.10 3.21
C ASP A 139 -16.02 -7.83 3.11
N GLU A 140 -15.53 -6.72 3.62
CA GLU A 140 -16.15 -5.39 3.49
C GLU A 140 -16.10 -4.89 2.04
N VAL A 141 -14.94 -4.99 1.37
CA VAL A 141 -14.80 -4.63 -0.04
C VAL A 141 -15.70 -5.49 -0.93
N VAL A 142 -15.72 -6.82 -0.69
CA VAL A 142 -16.61 -7.74 -1.39
C VAL A 142 -18.09 -7.40 -1.13
N ARG A 143 -18.45 -7.05 0.09
CA ARG A 143 -19.83 -6.67 0.45
C ARG A 143 -20.25 -5.39 -0.27
N LEU A 144 -19.37 -4.37 -0.31
CA LEU A 144 -19.63 -3.14 -1.06
C LEU A 144 -19.75 -3.40 -2.58
N ALA A 145 -19.03 -4.39 -3.09
CA ALA A 145 -19.06 -4.78 -4.50
C ALA A 145 -20.26 -5.67 -4.87
N ARG A 146 -20.95 -6.29 -3.91
CA ARG A 146 -21.99 -7.31 -4.15
C ARG A 146 -23.14 -6.80 -5.01
N ASP A 147 -23.54 -5.55 -4.86
CA ASP A 147 -24.62 -4.93 -5.62
C ASP A 147 -24.09 -4.16 -6.84
N THR A 148 -22.95 -4.58 -7.37
CA THR A 148 -22.28 -3.95 -8.51
C THR A 148 -22.01 -4.97 -9.62
N SER A 149 -21.50 -4.51 -10.76
CA SER A 149 -21.03 -5.37 -11.85
C SER A 149 -19.66 -6.02 -11.60
N LEU A 150 -19.05 -5.75 -10.45
CA LEU A 150 -17.72 -6.27 -10.13
C LEU A 150 -17.81 -7.75 -9.73
N ASP A 151 -16.98 -8.59 -10.36
CA ASP A 151 -16.92 -10.01 -10.05
C ASP A 151 -16.30 -10.23 -8.65
N GLU A 152 -17.03 -10.95 -7.79
CA GLU A 152 -16.65 -11.16 -6.39
C GLU A 152 -15.28 -11.87 -6.26
N GLU A 153 -15.03 -12.90 -7.08
CA GLU A 153 -13.78 -13.65 -7.04
C GLU A 153 -12.59 -12.78 -7.42
N THR A 154 -12.76 -11.97 -8.47
CA THR A 154 -11.74 -11.01 -8.92
C THR A 154 -11.45 -9.94 -7.85
N ILE A 155 -12.48 -9.39 -7.22
CA ILE A 155 -12.32 -8.37 -6.16
C ILE A 155 -11.65 -8.98 -4.94
N ARG A 156 -12.05 -10.17 -4.51
CA ARG A 156 -11.42 -10.88 -3.40
C ARG A 156 -9.94 -11.11 -3.66
N TYR A 157 -9.60 -11.67 -4.82
CA TYR A 157 -8.20 -11.89 -5.22
C TYR A 157 -7.39 -10.59 -5.24
N GLN A 158 -7.93 -9.52 -5.82
CA GLN A 158 -7.24 -8.22 -5.86
C GLN A 158 -7.05 -7.63 -4.46
N THR A 159 -8.07 -7.72 -3.60
CA THR A 159 -7.99 -7.19 -2.24
C THR A 159 -6.97 -7.95 -1.39
N GLU A 160 -6.95 -9.28 -1.48
CA GLU A 160 -5.97 -10.13 -0.81
C GLU A 160 -4.54 -9.81 -1.29
N TYR A 161 -4.35 -9.65 -2.60
CA TYR A 161 -3.06 -9.27 -3.19
C TYR A 161 -2.58 -7.89 -2.71
N LEU A 162 -3.49 -6.92 -2.60
CA LEU A 162 -3.19 -5.56 -2.12
C LEU A 162 -2.86 -5.52 -0.62
N ARG A 163 -3.32 -6.51 0.14
CA ARG A 163 -3.11 -6.65 1.59
C ARG A 163 -2.02 -7.64 1.96
N ASP A 164 -1.24 -8.13 1.00
CA ASP A 164 -0.29 -9.21 1.17
C ASP A 164 0.53 -9.11 2.47
N ALA A 165 0.88 -10.30 3.01
CA ALA A 165 1.47 -10.55 4.32
C ALA A 165 2.82 -9.82 4.59
N ASP A 166 3.47 -9.31 3.56
CA ASP A 166 4.72 -8.56 3.67
C ASP A 166 4.52 -7.04 3.90
N GLY A 167 3.28 -6.57 4.09
CA GLY A 167 2.96 -5.17 4.35
C GLY A 167 3.22 -4.23 3.17
N THR A 168 3.47 -4.76 1.99
CA THR A 168 3.58 -4.00 0.75
C THR A 168 2.19 -3.71 0.22
N GLN A 169 1.48 -2.82 0.86
CA GLN A 169 0.23 -2.31 0.31
C GLN A 169 0.56 -1.46 -0.92
N TYR A 170 0.00 -1.84 -2.06
CA TYR A 170 0.03 -0.96 -3.23
C TYR A 170 -0.91 0.22 -2.93
N PRO A 171 -0.40 1.45 -2.86
CA PRO A 171 -1.24 2.60 -2.58
C PRO A 171 -2.22 2.84 -3.73
N ALA A 172 -3.34 3.48 -3.42
CA ALA A 172 -4.22 4.01 -4.45
C ALA A 172 -3.42 4.95 -5.39
N PRO A 173 -3.74 4.99 -6.68
CA PRO A 173 -3.08 5.89 -7.61
C PRO A 173 -3.26 7.37 -7.24
N SER A 174 -2.25 8.20 -7.52
CA SER A 174 -2.31 9.66 -7.35
C SER A 174 -3.34 10.30 -8.29
N CYS A 175 -3.76 11.54 -8.02
CA CYS A 175 -4.66 12.29 -8.89
C CYS A 175 -4.11 12.41 -10.32
N ALA A 176 -2.80 12.60 -10.50
CA ALA A 176 -2.16 12.63 -11.81
C ALA A 176 -2.29 11.30 -12.56
N THR A 177 -2.18 10.17 -11.84
CA THR A 177 -2.38 8.83 -12.43
C THR A 177 -3.85 8.58 -12.76
N MET A 178 -4.79 9.01 -11.89
CA MET A 178 -6.22 8.93 -12.15
C MET A 178 -6.63 9.77 -13.38
N ASP A 179 -5.99 10.93 -13.58
CA ASP A 179 -6.19 11.75 -14.76
C ASP A 179 -5.68 11.05 -16.03
N ALA A 180 -4.48 10.46 -15.98
CA ALA A 180 -3.93 9.66 -17.07
C ALA A 180 -4.78 8.43 -17.43
N TYR A 181 -5.51 7.87 -16.48
CA TYR A 181 -6.47 6.79 -16.71
C TYR A 181 -7.81 7.27 -17.30
N GLY A 182 -8.05 8.59 -17.30
CA GLY A 182 -9.35 9.16 -17.66
C GLY A 182 -10.42 9.04 -16.59
N ASP A 183 -10.04 8.67 -15.37
CA ASP A 183 -10.92 8.47 -14.23
C ASP A 183 -11.04 9.73 -13.34
N CYS A 184 -10.21 10.76 -13.57
CA CYS A 184 -10.28 12.03 -12.85
C CYS A 184 -11.43 12.88 -13.40
N VAL A 185 -12.65 12.61 -12.92
CA VAL A 185 -13.89 13.25 -13.39
C VAL A 185 -14.61 13.97 -12.25
N ASN A 186 -15.50 14.92 -12.60
CA ASN A 186 -16.34 15.64 -11.63
C ASN A 186 -15.53 16.35 -10.52
N ARG A 187 -14.36 16.91 -10.87
CA ARG A 187 -13.51 17.65 -9.94
C ARG A 187 -14.28 18.77 -9.26
N ASP A 188 -14.06 18.93 -7.97
CA ASP A 188 -14.57 20.01 -7.14
C ASP A 188 -13.42 20.88 -6.59
N GLU A 189 -13.76 21.92 -5.81
CA GLU A 189 -12.79 22.85 -5.25
C GLU A 189 -11.74 22.16 -4.35
N ARG A 190 -12.12 21.09 -3.63
CA ARG A 190 -11.18 20.32 -2.81
C ARG A 190 -10.16 19.58 -3.66
N CYS A 191 -10.55 19.11 -4.85
CA CYS A 191 -9.63 18.48 -5.79
C CYS A 191 -8.47 19.39 -6.23
N ASP A 192 -8.66 20.70 -6.19
CA ASP A 192 -7.62 21.68 -6.59
C ASP A 192 -6.56 21.89 -5.49
N THR A 193 -6.83 21.46 -4.27
CA THR A 193 -5.94 21.61 -3.10
C THR A 193 -5.19 20.34 -2.75
N ILE A 194 -5.47 19.22 -3.42
CA ILE A 194 -4.89 17.89 -3.10
C ILE A 194 -4.26 17.25 -4.33
N SER A 195 -3.36 16.29 -4.10
CA SER A 195 -2.69 15.51 -5.14
C SER A 195 -3.01 14.02 -5.10
N HIS A 196 -3.83 13.59 -4.13
CA HIS A 196 -4.11 12.16 -3.91
C HIS A 196 -5.55 11.91 -3.44
N PRO A 197 -6.26 10.87 -3.92
CA PRO A 197 -7.62 10.54 -3.50
C PRO A 197 -7.75 10.29 -1.99
N MET A 198 -6.73 9.71 -1.36
CA MET A 198 -6.71 9.48 0.09
C MET A 198 -6.74 10.79 0.86
N THR A 199 -5.92 11.78 0.46
CA THR A 199 -5.89 13.11 1.08
C THR A 199 -7.24 13.82 0.94
N TYR A 200 -7.90 13.68 -0.22
CA TYR A 200 -9.26 14.18 -0.40
C TYR A 200 -10.22 13.61 0.64
N TYR A 201 -10.22 12.26 0.76
CA TYR A 201 -11.14 11.56 1.65
C TYR A 201 -10.95 11.96 3.10
N GLY A 202 -9.70 12.08 3.51
CA GLY A 202 -9.39 12.53 4.83
C GLY A 202 -9.79 13.94 5.16
N ALA A 203 -9.53 14.87 4.28
CA ALA A 203 -10.01 16.22 4.43
C ALA A 203 -11.54 16.27 4.47
N ALA A 204 -12.22 15.42 3.66
CA ALA A 204 -13.67 15.32 3.67
C ALA A 204 -14.23 14.81 5.00
N LEU A 205 -13.56 13.82 5.62
CA LEU A 205 -13.94 13.31 6.94
C LEU A 205 -13.69 14.34 8.06
N ALA A 206 -12.56 15.06 7.99
CA ALA A 206 -12.22 16.08 8.97
C ALA A 206 -13.18 17.28 8.96
N ASP A 207 -13.75 17.59 7.80
CA ASP A 207 -14.68 18.72 7.62
C ASP A 207 -16.16 18.30 7.79
N ALA A 208 -16.45 17.01 7.93
CA ALA A 208 -17.81 16.48 8.00
C ALA A 208 -18.40 16.67 9.41
N ASP A 209 -19.68 16.99 9.47
CA ASP A 209 -20.43 17.02 10.73
C ASP A 209 -20.78 15.58 11.18
N ASP A 210 -21.01 15.40 12.51
CA ASP A 210 -21.33 14.08 13.10
C ASP A 210 -22.51 13.38 12.41
N ASP A 211 -23.49 14.14 11.91
CA ASP A 211 -24.64 13.60 11.16
C ASP A 211 -24.27 13.03 9.79
N GLU A 212 -23.16 13.47 9.21
CA GLU A 212 -22.64 13.00 7.91
C GLU A 212 -21.72 11.79 8.06
N LEU A 213 -21.16 11.56 9.27
CA LEU A 213 -20.25 10.47 9.60
C LEU A 213 -20.97 9.15 9.87
N ARG A 214 -22.00 8.82 9.08
CA ARG A 214 -22.69 7.54 9.20
C ARG A 214 -21.90 6.43 8.48
N ASP A 215 -21.49 5.43 9.25
CA ASP A 215 -20.79 4.29 8.69
C ASP A 215 -21.68 3.50 7.75
N TRP A 216 -21.19 3.23 6.55
CA TRP A 216 -21.85 2.36 5.57
C TRP A 216 -22.14 0.96 6.14
N ARG A 217 -21.29 0.47 7.05
CA ARG A 217 -21.44 -0.85 7.71
C ARG A 217 -22.74 -0.96 8.50
N GLU A 218 -23.19 0.14 9.10
CA GLU A 218 -24.43 0.18 9.90
C GLU A 218 -25.69 0.15 9.03
N THR A 219 -25.60 0.59 7.78
CA THR A 219 -26.75 0.67 6.85
C THR A 219 -26.91 -0.55 5.94
N SER A 220 -25.92 -1.46 5.94
CA SER A 220 -25.86 -2.63 5.04
C SER A 220 -26.16 -3.95 5.77
N THR A 221 -27.26 -3.99 6.56
CA THR A 221 -27.74 -5.20 7.27
C THR A 221 -28.79 -5.92 6.46
#